data_c19789d8d18e48fcd53975a6e76eed17
#
_entry.id   c19789d8d18e48fcd53975a6e76eed17
#
_cell.length_a   1.000
_cell.length_b   1.000
_cell.length_c   1.000
_cell.angle_alpha   90.00
_cell.angle_beta   90.00
_cell.angle_gamma   90.00
#
_symmetry.space_group_name_H-M   'P 1'
#
loop_
_entity.id
_entity.type
_entity.pdbx_description
1 polymer ?
#
loop_
_entity_poly.entity_id
_entity_poly.type
_entity_poly.pdbx_seq_one_letter_code
_entity_poly.pdbx_strand_id
1 'polypeptide(L)'
;MNDSFDYVIVGGGSAGCVVAARLSEDPDVTVCLLEAGPSDVGDDRILRLADWMLLLESGYDWDYPVEEQASGNSFLRHARAKVLGGCSSHNSCIAFHPPAEGLDEWAAMGATGWDAAGLLPYVRKLLGPVELRDIPPKDPCGYAVLEAAAAVGLPTVQFNRGDTVCNGAGWFQINADAENTRMSSSHAYLHPIMGQRANLEVRTGCWVSEILFDDADSATGARYRRPDLTGFDTVRARREVIVSTGAIDTPKLLMLSGIGPAEHLRDMGIPVRVDAPGVGSNLDDHVEGLVFWEAARPMITTSTQWWEIGLFATTEPGLAQPDLMMHYGSVPFDMNTVRWGYPTTDNGFCLTPNVTQGRSRGTVRLRSRDFRDKPRVDPRYFSDPDGHDERVMLHGIRLARRIAAQPALREWAARELAPGPDAVGDDELVDYLHRTHNTVYHPAATARMGAPDDPLAVLDPHLRVKGVRNLRVVDAAAMPKLPAVNPNITIMAMGEKCADLVKAAAR
;
A
#
# COMPACT_ATOMS: atom_id res chain seq x y z
N MET A 1 9.35 29.97 16.18
CA MET A 1 8.65 29.28 15.07
C MET A 1 7.16 29.49 15.29
N ASN A 2 6.40 29.67 14.22
CA ASN A 2 4.94 29.78 14.35
C ASN A 2 4.38 28.38 14.57
N ASP A 3 3.85 28.10 15.77
CA ASP A 3 3.32 26.78 16.13
C ASP A 3 1.81 26.65 15.82
N SER A 4 1.28 27.54 14.96
CA SER A 4 -0.13 27.54 14.57
C SER A 4 -0.28 27.74 13.05
N PHE A 5 -0.97 26.78 12.41
CA PHE A 5 -1.22 26.73 10.97
C PHE A 5 -2.74 26.58 10.71
N ASP A 6 -3.19 26.83 9.50
CA ASP A 6 -4.57 26.54 9.13
C ASP A 6 -4.81 25.04 9.11
N TYR A 7 -3.89 24.30 8.50
CA TYR A 7 -3.93 22.85 8.40
C TYR A 7 -2.66 22.22 8.95
N VAL A 8 -2.83 21.16 9.75
CA VAL A 8 -1.74 20.29 10.20
C VAL A 8 -1.94 18.91 9.58
N ILE A 9 -0.98 18.47 8.77
CA ILE A 9 -1.00 17.16 8.12
C ILE A 9 -0.05 16.26 8.89
N VAL A 10 -0.54 15.12 9.35
CA VAL A 10 0.21 14.14 10.11
C VAL A 10 0.52 12.94 9.21
N GLY A 11 1.80 12.80 8.86
CA GLY A 11 2.32 11.80 7.92
C GLY A 11 2.57 12.37 6.52
N GLY A 12 3.84 12.48 6.16
CA GLY A 12 4.33 12.89 4.84
C GLY A 12 4.37 11.70 3.86
N GLY A 13 3.32 10.86 3.84
CA GLY A 13 3.21 9.72 2.96
C GLY A 13 2.61 10.03 1.59
N SER A 14 2.22 8.99 0.86
CA SER A 14 1.72 9.07 -0.53
C SER A 14 0.59 10.08 -0.73
N ALA A 15 -0.38 10.17 0.21
CA ALA A 15 -1.44 11.17 0.14
C ALA A 15 -1.09 12.47 0.85
N GLY A 16 -0.38 12.42 2.00
CA GLY A 16 -0.08 13.59 2.81
C GLY A 16 0.75 14.65 2.07
N CYS A 17 1.74 14.24 1.28
CA CYS A 17 2.52 15.13 0.42
C CYS A 17 1.65 15.83 -0.63
N VAL A 18 0.71 15.10 -1.24
CA VAL A 18 -0.23 15.65 -2.23
C VAL A 18 -1.13 16.70 -1.59
N VAL A 19 -1.74 16.37 -0.43
CA VAL A 19 -2.62 17.30 0.29
C VAL A 19 -1.86 18.55 0.72
N ALA A 20 -0.63 18.42 1.25
CA ALA A 20 0.19 19.56 1.66
C ALA A 20 0.49 20.48 0.48
N ALA A 21 0.88 19.91 -0.66
CA ALA A 21 1.17 20.66 -1.87
C ALA A 21 -0.07 21.41 -2.40
N ARG A 22 -1.23 20.74 -2.40
CA ARG A 22 -2.48 21.31 -2.93
C ARG A 22 -3.11 22.37 -2.02
N LEU A 23 -3.05 22.18 -0.71
CA LEU A 23 -3.59 23.19 0.22
C LEU A 23 -2.71 24.44 0.27
N SER A 24 -1.39 24.31 0.12
CA SER A 24 -0.45 25.44 0.11
C SER A 24 -0.40 26.20 -1.23
N GLU A 25 -1.22 25.84 -2.24
CA GLU A 25 -1.39 26.63 -3.48
C GLU A 25 -1.99 28.00 -3.19
N ASP A 26 -2.85 28.10 -2.19
CA ASP A 26 -3.42 29.36 -1.72
C ASP A 26 -2.40 30.02 -0.75
N PRO A 27 -1.83 31.18 -1.09
CA PRO A 27 -0.81 31.84 -0.27
C PRO A 27 -1.35 32.32 1.09
N ASP A 28 -2.66 32.49 1.23
CA ASP A 28 -3.31 32.92 2.47
C ASP A 28 -3.59 31.73 3.42
N VAL A 29 -3.33 30.49 2.98
CA VAL A 29 -3.52 29.25 3.74
C VAL A 29 -2.16 28.72 4.19
N THR A 30 -1.96 28.59 5.50
CA THR A 30 -0.72 28.03 6.06
C THR A 30 -0.84 26.56 6.36
N VAL A 31 0.17 25.76 5.97
CA VAL A 31 0.18 24.30 6.07
C VAL A 31 1.45 23.84 6.77
N CYS A 32 1.30 22.98 7.79
CA CYS A 32 2.40 22.25 8.40
C CYS A 32 2.24 20.74 8.13
N LEU A 33 3.27 20.12 7.56
CA LEU A 33 3.38 18.69 7.34
C LEU A 33 4.39 18.10 8.34
N LEU A 34 3.96 17.12 9.14
CA LEU A 34 4.79 16.38 10.08
C LEU A 34 5.11 14.99 9.51
N GLU A 35 6.39 14.66 9.38
CA GLU A 35 6.85 13.33 8.97
C GLU A 35 7.78 12.74 10.04
N ALA A 36 7.57 11.45 10.38
CA ALA A 36 8.36 10.76 11.41
C ALA A 36 9.78 10.40 10.93
N GLY A 37 9.93 10.11 9.66
CA GLY A 37 11.19 9.75 9.03
C GLY A 37 12.04 10.95 8.59
N PRO A 38 13.21 10.71 8.01
CA PRO A 38 14.04 11.75 7.42
C PRO A 38 13.44 12.27 6.09
N SER A 39 14.07 13.33 5.57
CA SER A 39 13.83 13.82 4.20
C SER A 39 14.44 12.86 3.17
N ASP A 40 13.78 12.74 2.01
CA ASP A 40 14.30 12.03 0.83
C ASP A 40 15.04 12.95 -0.15
N VAL A 41 15.08 14.25 0.13
CA VAL A 41 15.71 15.24 -0.76
C VAL A 41 17.21 14.98 -0.88
N GLY A 42 17.66 14.66 -2.10
CA GLY A 42 19.07 14.41 -2.40
C GLY A 42 19.61 13.07 -1.86
N ASP A 43 18.75 12.16 -1.40
CA ASP A 43 19.17 10.82 -0.98
C ASP A 43 19.00 9.80 -2.14
N ASP A 44 20.09 9.55 -2.85
CA ASP A 44 20.11 8.63 -4.00
C ASP A 44 19.70 7.20 -3.63
N ARG A 45 19.88 6.77 -2.36
CA ARG A 45 19.44 5.43 -1.90
C ARG A 45 17.92 5.27 -1.98
N ILE A 46 17.18 6.38 -1.80
CA ILE A 46 15.72 6.42 -1.87
C ILE A 46 15.29 6.69 -3.32
N LEU A 47 15.92 7.67 -3.97
CA LEU A 47 15.48 8.16 -5.27
C LEU A 47 15.77 7.17 -6.41
N ARG A 48 16.85 6.37 -6.34
CA ARG A 48 17.20 5.39 -7.36
C ARG A 48 16.29 4.17 -7.27
N LEU A 49 15.46 3.97 -8.30
CA LEU A 49 14.44 2.92 -8.30
C LEU A 49 15.03 1.51 -8.24
N ALA A 50 16.15 1.22 -8.88
CA ALA A 50 16.74 -0.13 -8.91
C ALA A 50 17.11 -0.67 -7.51
N ASP A 51 17.33 0.22 -6.53
CA ASP A 51 17.80 -0.13 -5.18
C ASP A 51 16.63 -0.30 -4.17
N TRP A 52 15.37 -0.26 -4.60
CA TRP A 52 14.21 -0.26 -3.71
C TRP A 52 14.17 -1.40 -2.70
N MET A 53 14.66 -2.61 -3.07
CA MET A 53 14.70 -3.75 -2.15
C MET A 53 15.64 -3.52 -0.97
N LEU A 54 16.68 -2.68 -1.12
CA LEU A 54 17.61 -2.34 -0.03
C LEU A 54 16.98 -1.41 1.01
N LEU A 55 15.82 -0.85 0.73
CA LEU A 55 15.06 -0.03 1.67
C LEU A 55 14.25 -0.87 2.66
N LEU A 56 13.90 -2.11 2.27
CA LEU A 56 13.16 -3.05 3.14
C LEU A 56 14.02 -3.41 4.36
N GLU A 57 13.40 -3.47 5.54
CA GLU A 57 14.07 -3.77 6.81
C GLU A 57 15.26 -2.85 7.15
N SER A 58 15.35 -1.68 6.49
CA SER A 58 16.40 -0.67 6.70
C SER A 58 15.99 0.39 7.72
N GLY A 59 16.84 1.41 7.93
CA GLY A 59 16.50 2.58 8.74
C GLY A 59 15.35 3.44 8.19
N TYR A 60 14.97 3.24 6.93
CA TYR A 60 13.84 3.89 6.25
C TYR A 60 12.54 3.07 6.34
N ASP A 61 12.51 2.02 7.13
CA ASP A 61 11.38 1.10 7.27
C ASP A 61 10.92 1.02 8.73
N TRP A 62 9.60 1.03 8.96
CA TRP A 62 9.00 0.71 10.25
C TRP A 62 9.11 -0.79 10.57
N ASP A 63 9.15 -1.64 9.53
CA ASP A 63 9.34 -3.08 9.63
C ASP A 63 8.42 -3.71 10.69
N TYR A 64 7.10 -3.73 10.44
CA TYR A 64 6.11 -4.26 11.38
C TYR A 64 6.08 -5.79 11.37
N PRO A 65 6.38 -6.46 12.50
CA PRO A 65 6.14 -7.90 12.61
C PRO A 65 4.63 -8.16 12.65
N VAL A 66 4.19 -9.29 12.08
CA VAL A 66 2.83 -9.77 12.24
C VAL A 66 2.68 -10.56 13.55
N GLU A 67 1.42 -10.65 14.04
CA GLU A 67 1.09 -11.58 15.13
C GLU A 67 1.16 -13.03 14.62
N GLU A 68 1.15 -14.00 15.55
CA GLU A 68 1.13 -15.41 15.20
C GLU A 68 -0.04 -15.74 14.28
N GLN A 69 0.26 -16.34 13.12
CA GLN A 69 -0.72 -16.68 12.10
C GLN A 69 -1.16 -18.13 12.22
N ALA A 70 -2.46 -18.38 12.24
CA ALA A 70 -3.02 -19.73 12.22
C ALA A 70 -2.62 -20.50 10.94
N SER A 71 -2.41 -19.80 9.84
CA SER A 71 -1.88 -20.35 8.58
C SER A 71 -0.41 -20.76 8.62
N GLY A 72 0.34 -20.43 9.68
CA GLY A 72 1.69 -20.93 9.93
C GLY A 72 2.86 -20.04 9.54
N ASN A 73 2.69 -18.95 8.77
CA ASN A 73 3.76 -17.98 8.50
C ASN A 73 3.70 -16.77 9.45
N SER A 74 4.23 -16.95 10.66
CA SER A 74 4.32 -15.89 11.68
C SER A 74 5.62 -15.07 11.59
N PHE A 75 6.43 -15.30 10.56
CA PHE A 75 7.70 -14.57 10.34
C PHE A 75 7.57 -13.43 9.35
N LEU A 76 6.40 -13.28 8.78
CA LEU A 76 6.10 -12.26 7.80
C LEU A 76 6.23 -10.86 8.43
N ARG A 77 6.73 -9.91 7.65
CA ARG A 77 6.90 -8.52 8.06
C ARG A 77 6.25 -7.59 7.06
N HIS A 78 5.54 -6.60 7.56
CA HIS A 78 5.01 -5.52 6.74
C HIS A 78 6.01 -4.38 6.66
N ALA A 79 6.73 -4.27 5.57
CA ALA A 79 7.57 -3.12 5.27
C ALA A 79 6.70 -1.88 5.03
N ARG A 80 6.89 -0.85 5.87
CA ARG A 80 6.21 0.45 5.76
C ARG A 80 7.22 1.56 5.87
N ALA A 81 7.28 2.42 4.87
CA ALA A 81 8.29 3.45 4.82
C ALA A 81 8.22 4.44 5.99
N LYS A 82 9.39 4.79 6.50
CA LYS A 82 9.64 5.81 7.51
C LYS A 82 10.54 6.88 6.89
N VAL A 83 9.99 7.62 5.95
CA VAL A 83 10.69 8.66 5.17
C VAL A 83 9.67 9.56 4.49
N LEU A 84 10.04 10.80 4.18
CA LEU A 84 9.19 11.70 3.40
C LEU A 84 8.82 11.08 2.05
N GLY A 85 7.55 11.20 1.66
CA GLY A 85 6.94 10.46 0.55
C GLY A 85 6.33 9.12 0.96
N GLY A 86 6.62 8.63 2.18
CA GLY A 86 6.09 7.36 2.70
C GLY A 86 6.38 6.20 1.75
N CYS A 87 5.43 5.27 1.61
CA CYS A 87 5.62 4.09 0.76
C CYS A 87 5.81 4.41 -0.73
N SER A 88 5.47 5.61 -1.21
CA SER A 88 5.83 6.02 -2.57
C SER A 88 7.35 6.24 -2.74
N SER A 89 8.08 6.50 -1.64
CA SER A 89 9.55 6.60 -1.61
C SER A 89 10.26 5.26 -1.35
N HIS A 90 9.51 4.14 -1.29
CA HIS A 90 10.02 2.86 -0.80
C HIS A 90 9.62 1.67 -1.68
N ASN A 91 8.53 1.79 -2.46
CA ASN A 91 7.98 0.74 -3.31
C ASN A 91 8.76 0.55 -4.62
N SER A 92 8.38 -0.47 -5.41
CA SER A 92 8.92 -0.76 -6.75
C SER A 92 8.39 0.16 -7.85
N CYS A 93 7.59 1.17 -7.53
CA CYS A 93 6.98 2.11 -8.48
C CYS A 93 6.04 1.48 -9.53
N ILE A 94 5.63 0.22 -9.40
CA ILE A 94 4.61 -0.36 -10.28
C ILE A 94 3.32 0.46 -10.15
N ALA A 95 2.86 1.01 -11.26
CA ALA A 95 1.78 1.98 -11.29
C ALA A 95 0.56 1.46 -12.06
N PHE A 96 -0.59 1.46 -11.39
CA PHE A 96 -1.89 1.13 -11.99
C PHE A 96 -2.90 2.22 -11.72
N HIS A 97 -3.69 2.53 -12.74
CA HIS A 97 -4.95 3.23 -12.52
C HIS A 97 -5.91 2.30 -11.78
N PRO A 98 -6.68 2.79 -10.78
CA PRO A 98 -7.68 1.95 -10.13
C PRO A 98 -8.75 1.53 -11.14
N PRO A 99 -9.15 0.24 -11.16
CA PRO A 99 -10.22 -0.24 -12.02
C PRO A 99 -11.55 0.43 -11.70
N ALA A 100 -12.30 0.83 -12.75
CA ALA A 100 -13.60 1.48 -12.58
C ALA A 100 -14.58 0.63 -11.78
N GLU A 101 -14.61 -0.68 -12.04
CA GLU A 101 -15.49 -1.63 -11.36
C GLU A 101 -15.22 -1.65 -9.83
N GLY A 102 -13.95 -1.59 -9.42
CA GLY A 102 -13.57 -1.54 -8.00
C GLY A 102 -13.97 -0.23 -7.34
N LEU A 103 -13.92 0.89 -8.06
CA LEU A 103 -14.37 2.19 -7.57
C LEU A 103 -15.90 2.25 -7.45
N ASP A 104 -16.63 1.69 -8.41
CA ASP A 104 -18.09 1.61 -8.37
C ASP A 104 -18.55 0.72 -7.21
N GLU A 105 -17.79 -0.34 -6.88
CA GLU A 105 -17.98 -1.14 -5.67
C GLU A 105 -17.81 -0.30 -4.39
N TRP A 106 -16.84 0.61 -4.34
CA TRP A 106 -16.66 1.53 -3.18
C TRP A 106 -17.90 2.38 -2.94
N ALA A 107 -18.49 2.94 -4.01
CA ALA A 107 -19.73 3.70 -3.90
C ALA A 107 -20.91 2.84 -3.43
N ALA A 108 -21.01 1.60 -3.92
CA ALA A 108 -22.01 0.63 -3.49
C ALA A 108 -21.86 0.25 -1.99
N MET A 109 -20.62 0.27 -1.46
CA MET A 109 -20.32 0.10 -0.02
C MET A 109 -20.59 1.36 0.81
N GLY A 110 -21.21 2.40 0.23
CA GLY A 110 -21.61 3.64 0.93
C GLY A 110 -20.60 4.79 0.85
N ALA A 111 -19.49 4.62 0.13
CA ALA A 111 -18.54 5.69 -0.14
C ALA A 111 -19.04 6.56 -1.32
N THR A 112 -20.16 7.26 -1.13
CA THR A 112 -20.81 8.06 -2.17
C THR A 112 -19.86 9.09 -2.78
N GLY A 113 -19.81 9.13 -4.13
CA GLY A 113 -18.91 10.00 -4.88
C GLY A 113 -17.48 9.49 -5.01
N TRP A 114 -17.18 8.27 -4.56
CA TRP A 114 -15.89 7.58 -4.76
C TRP A 114 -15.95 6.49 -5.84
N ASP A 115 -16.98 6.52 -6.67
CA ASP A 115 -17.11 5.75 -7.90
C ASP A 115 -16.07 6.17 -8.95
N ALA A 116 -16.06 5.48 -10.08
CA ALA A 116 -15.18 5.80 -11.20
C ALA A 116 -15.31 7.26 -11.66
N ALA A 117 -16.54 7.77 -11.78
CA ALA A 117 -16.79 9.16 -12.15
C ALA A 117 -16.23 10.16 -11.12
N GLY A 118 -16.23 9.78 -9.85
CA GLY A 118 -15.79 10.62 -8.74
C GLY A 118 -14.28 10.59 -8.48
N LEU A 119 -13.54 9.53 -8.84
CA LEU A 119 -12.10 9.42 -8.55
C LEU A 119 -11.20 9.47 -9.80
N LEU A 120 -11.58 8.90 -10.94
CA LEU A 120 -10.74 8.90 -12.15
C LEU A 120 -10.33 10.29 -12.66
N PRO A 121 -11.14 11.37 -12.51
CA PRO A 121 -10.67 12.72 -12.81
C PRO A 121 -9.43 13.14 -12.00
N TYR A 122 -9.31 12.67 -10.76
CA TYR A 122 -8.16 12.94 -9.90
C TYR A 122 -6.94 12.08 -10.25
N VAL A 123 -7.15 10.87 -10.78
CA VAL A 123 -6.07 10.10 -11.40
C VAL A 123 -5.49 10.87 -12.59
N ARG A 124 -6.34 11.40 -13.47
CA ARG A 124 -5.89 12.23 -14.61
C ARG A 124 -5.18 13.52 -14.17
N LYS A 125 -5.64 14.16 -13.08
CA LYS A 125 -4.99 15.34 -12.48
C LYS A 125 -3.62 15.01 -11.91
N LEU A 126 -3.49 13.85 -11.26
CA LEU A 126 -2.24 13.31 -10.71
C LEU A 126 -1.18 13.10 -11.80
N LEU A 127 -1.56 12.67 -13.00
CA LEU A 127 -0.66 12.41 -14.12
C LEU A 127 0.00 13.69 -14.70
N GLY A 128 -0.36 14.88 -14.23
CA GLY A 128 0.38 16.12 -14.51
C GLY A 128 1.73 16.19 -13.80
N PRO A 129 1.77 16.08 -12.46
CA PRO A 129 3.01 16.08 -11.69
C PRO A 129 3.71 14.72 -11.61
N VAL A 130 2.98 13.59 -11.72
CA VAL A 130 3.55 12.24 -11.64
C VAL A 130 3.68 11.64 -13.02
N GLU A 131 4.92 11.50 -13.50
CA GLU A 131 5.19 10.84 -14.77
C GLU A 131 4.98 9.33 -14.64
N LEU A 132 4.19 8.75 -15.56
CA LEU A 132 4.11 7.30 -15.77
C LEU A 132 4.75 6.96 -17.10
N ARG A 133 5.59 5.94 -17.11
CA ARG A 133 6.21 5.43 -18.33
C ARG A 133 6.20 3.91 -18.40
N ASP A 134 6.27 3.40 -19.61
CA ASP A 134 6.46 1.98 -19.84
C ASP A 134 7.88 1.57 -19.41
N ILE A 135 8.02 0.42 -18.76
CA ILE A 135 9.33 -0.17 -18.52
C ILE A 135 9.98 -0.52 -19.86
N PRO A 136 11.26 -0.10 -20.12
CA PRO A 136 11.96 -0.52 -21.31
C PRO A 136 12.18 -2.04 -21.28
N PRO A 137 11.58 -2.82 -22.21
CA PRO A 137 11.67 -4.28 -22.18
C PRO A 137 13.09 -4.71 -22.57
N LYS A 138 13.85 -5.25 -21.62
CA LYS A 138 15.25 -5.66 -21.80
C LYS A 138 15.51 -7.12 -21.45
N ASP A 139 14.62 -7.73 -20.66
CA ASP A 139 14.80 -9.07 -20.15
C ASP A 139 14.38 -10.14 -21.17
N PRO A 140 15.31 -10.95 -21.72
CA PRO A 140 14.96 -12.02 -22.65
C PRO A 140 14.07 -13.11 -22.04
N CYS A 141 14.24 -13.41 -20.73
CA CYS A 141 13.35 -14.32 -20.01
C CYS A 141 11.95 -13.75 -19.90
N GLY A 142 11.82 -12.43 -19.67
CA GLY A 142 10.53 -11.74 -19.65
C GLY A 142 9.75 -11.85 -20.96
N TYR A 143 10.41 -11.78 -22.11
CA TYR A 143 9.75 -12.05 -23.39
C TYR A 143 9.26 -13.50 -23.49
N ALA A 144 10.06 -14.47 -23.03
CA ALA A 144 9.65 -15.87 -22.98
C ALA A 144 8.43 -16.08 -22.04
N VAL A 145 8.37 -15.35 -20.92
CA VAL A 145 7.20 -15.37 -20.01
C VAL A 145 5.95 -14.86 -20.72
N LEU A 146 6.02 -13.76 -21.47
CA LEU A 146 4.87 -13.23 -22.22
C LEU A 146 4.39 -14.20 -23.32
N GLU A 147 5.31 -14.80 -24.05
CA GLU A 147 5.00 -15.82 -25.07
C GLU A 147 4.34 -17.06 -24.43
N ALA A 148 4.89 -17.52 -23.31
CA ALA A 148 4.37 -18.66 -22.57
C ALA A 148 2.98 -18.36 -21.97
N ALA A 149 2.75 -17.16 -21.45
CA ALA A 149 1.46 -16.71 -20.96
C ALA A 149 0.40 -16.69 -22.07
N ALA A 150 0.76 -16.18 -23.25
CA ALA A 150 -0.12 -16.18 -24.42
C ALA A 150 -0.50 -17.61 -24.85
N ALA A 151 0.44 -18.56 -24.78
CA ALA A 151 0.19 -19.98 -25.11
C ALA A 151 -0.81 -20.67 -24.15
N VAL A 152 -0.98 -20.17 -22.94
CA VAL A 152 -1.98 -20.68 -21.97
C VAL A 152 -3.26 -19.84 -21.90
N GLY A 153 -3.44 -18.89 -22.83
CA GLY A 153 -4.68 -18.10 -22.97
C GLY A 153 -4.65 -16.72 -22.30
N LEU A 154 -3.50 -16.24 -21.85
CA LEU A 154 -3.32 -14.88 -21.35
C LEU A 154 -2.65 -14.01 -22.42
N PRO A 155 -3.42 -13.26 -23.23
CA PRO A 155 -2.86 -12.47 -24.31
C PRO A 155 -1.93 -11.36 -23.79
N THR A 156 -0.99 -10.92 -24.63
CA THR A 156 -0.17 -9.75 -24.31
C THR A 156 -1.02 -8.49 -24.33
N VAL A 157 -0.98 -7.72 -23.25
CA VAL A 157 -1.74 -6.49 -23.06
C VAL A 157 -0.82 -5.32 -22.68
N GLN A 158 -1.34 -4.10 -22.86
CA GLN A 158 -0.75 -2.88 -22.31
C GLN A 158 -1.61 -2.42 -21.12
N PHE A 159 -1.00 -2.27 -19.96
CA PHE A 159 -1.71 -1.78 -18.78
C PHE A 159 -2.01 -0.28 -18.85
N ASN A 160 -2.98 0.19 -18.08
CA ASN A 160 -3.44 1.58 -18.02
C ASN A 160 -3.94 2.17 -19.37
N ARG A 161 -4.43 1.32 -20.27
CA ARG A 161 -5.03 1.73 -21.57
C ARG A 161 -6.55 1.76 -21.51
N GLY A 162 -7.10 2.21 -20.41
CA GLY A 162 -8.52 2.30 -20.13
C GLY A 162 -8.74 2.33 -18.63
N ASP A 163 -10.00 2.25 -18.26
CA ASP A 163 -10.43 2.34 -16.85
C ASP A 163 -10.69 0.95 -16.23
N THR A 164 -10.31 -0.14 -16.93
CA THR A 164 -10.51 -1.54 -16.51
C THR A 164 -9.19 -2.32 -16.54
N VAL A 165 -9.12 -3.39 -15.76
CA VAL A 165 -8.05 -4.40 -15.83
C VAL A 165 -8.64 -5.68 -16.42
N CYS A 166 -8.01 -6.19 -17.49
CA CYS A 166 -8.44 -7.42 -18.15
C CYS A 166 -7.41 -8.54 -17.99
N ASN A 167 -7.86 -9.78 -18.23
CA ASN A 167 -6.97 -10.94 -18.29
C ASN A 167 -5.91 -10.75 -19.36
N GLY A 168 -4.65 -11.02 -19.01
CA GLY A 168 -3.53 -10.90 -19.91
C GLY A 168 -2.21 -10.71 -19.18
N ALA A 169 -1.14 -10.62 -19.96
CA ALA A 169 0.22 -10.42 -19.45
C ALA A 169 0.89 -9.23 -20.16
N GLY A 170 1.69 -8.44 -19.45
CA GLY A 170 2.32 -7.28 -20.06
C GLY A 170 3.44 -6.68 -19.21
N TRP A 171 4.25 -5.84 -19.83
CA TRP A 171 5.21 -5.02 -19.12
C TRP A 171 4.48 -3.98 -18.28
N PHE A 172 4.96 -3.74 -17.07
CA PHE A 172 4.40 -2.73 -16.20
C PHE A 172 4.68 -1.31 -16.69
N GLN A 173 3.82 -0.40 -16.28
CA GLN A 173 4.15 1.01 -16.18
C GLN A 173 4.64 1.33 -14.77
N ILE A 174 5.54 2.30 -14.68
CA ILE A 174 6.14 2.76 -13.43
C ILE A 174 6.04 4.28 -13.30
N ASN A 175 5.92 4.76 -12.07
CA ASN A 175 6.04 6.18 -11.77
C ASN A 175 7.53 6.52 -11.50
N ALA A 176 8.26 6.70 -12.59
CA ALA A 176 9.68 7.10 -12.60
C ALA A 176 9.98 7.92 -13.85
N ASP A 177 10.94 8.86 -13.75
CA ASP A 177 11.42 9.65 -14.87
C ASP A 177 12.32 8.85 -15.84
N ALA A 178 12.81 9.50 -16.88
CA ALA A 178 13.65 8.88 -17.92
C ALA A 178 14.99 8.34 -17.35
N GLU A 179 15.49 8.92 -16.28
CA GLU A 179 16.71 8.55 -15.57
C GLU A 179 16.51 7.43 -14.54
N ASN A 180 15.30 6.89 -14.41
CA ASN A 180 14.86 5.94 -13.38
C ASN A 180 14.87 6.53 -11.95
N THR A 181 14.71 7.84 -11.83
CA THR A 181 14.42 8.48 -10.56
C THR A 181 12.96 8.21 -10.19
N ARG A 182 12.75 7.77 -8.99
CA ARG A 182 11.43 7.53 -8.41
C ARG A 182 10.59 8.81 -8.40
N MET A 183 9.42 8.81 -9.02
CA MET A 183 8.43 9.88 -8.91
C MET A 183 7.52 9.61 -7.70
N SER A 184 8.13 9.63 -6.49
CA SER A 184 7.36 9.56 -5.23
C SER A 184 6.47 10.78 -5.08
N SER A 185 5.49 10.72 -4.18
CA SER A 185 4.64 11.88 -3.87
C SER A 185 5.46 13.07 -3.31
N SER A 186 6.54 12.78 -2.57
CA SER A 186 7.48 13.82 -2.13
C SER A 186 8.20 14.44 -3.32
N HIS A 187 8.82 13.62 -4.17
CA HIS A 187 9.57 14.09 -5.32
C HIS A 187 8.70 14.89 -6.30
N ALA A 188 7.51 14.36 -6.62
CA ALA A 188 6.61 14.96 -7.60
C ALA A 188 5.90 16.23 -7.09
N TYR A 189 5.56 16.30 -5.81
CA TYR A 189 4.72 17.38 -5.28
C TYR A 189 5.46 18.35 -4.36
N LEU A 190 6.41 17.87 -3.53
CA LEU A 190 7.03 18.70 -2.52
C LEU A 190 8.39 19.25 -2.95
N HIS A 191 9.27 18.44 -3.59
CA HIS A 191 10.60 18.93 -3.99
C HIS A 191 10.54 20.21 -4.81
N PRO A 192 9.61 20.38 -5.79
CA PRO A 192 9.53 21.59 -6.59
C PRO A 192 9.13 22.85 -5.80
N ILE A 193 8.52 22.69 -4.61
CA ILE A 193 7.91 23.81 -3.87
C ILE A 193 8.51 24.03 -2.48
N MET A 194 9.23 23.04 -1.94
CA MET A 194 9.87 23.16 -0.62
C MET A 194 10.89 24.29 -0.62
N GLY A 195 10.82 25.16 0.40
CA GLY A 195 11.66 26.35 0.50
C GLY A 195 11.27 27.50 -0.43
N GLN A 196 10.32 27.30 -1.36
CA GLN A 196 9.80 28.35 -2.25
C GLN A 196 8.48 28.93 -1.76
N ARG A 197 7.59 28.09 -1.17
CA ARG A 197 6.32 28.51 -0.61
C ARG A 197 6.49 28.85 0.86
N ALA A 198 6.38 30.12 1.22
CA ALA A 198 6.52 30.60 2.61
C ALA A 198 5.41 30.13 3.54
N ASN A 199 4.27 29.70 3.00
CA ASN A 199 3.09 29.20 3.70
C ASN A 199 3.07 27.68 3.88
N LEU A 200 4.11 26.95 3.43
CA LEU A 200 4.29 25.51 3.61
C LEU A 200 5.52 25.23 4.48
N GLU A 201 5.31 24.60 5.61
CA GLU A 201 6.40 24.09 6.46
C GLU A 201 6.36 22.55 6.52
N VAL A 202 7.47 21.91 6.12
CA VAL A 202 7.66 20.45 6.18
C VAL A 202 8.65 20.14 7.30
N ARG A 203 8.21 19.41 8.32
CA ARG A 203 9.00 19.00 9.48
C ARG A 203 9.25 17.50 9.44
N THR A 204 10.48 17.08 9.23
CA THR A 204 10.91 15.68 9.25
C THR A 204 11.48 15.29 10.62
N GLY A 205 11.53 13.98 10.93
CA GLY A 205 11.94 13.49 12.24
C GLY A 205 10.90 13.73 13.35
N CYS A 206 9.69 14.15 13.00
CA CYS A 206 8.61 14.52 13.92
C CYS A 206 7.60 13.38 14.07
N TRP A 207 7.84 12.49 15.05
CA TRP A 207 6.96 11.36 15.29
C TRP A 207 5.76 11.74 16.16
N VAL A 208 4.58 11.83 15.56
CA VAL A 208 3.34 12.21 16.26
C VAL A 208 2.91 11.11 17.23
N SER A 209 2.62 11.51 18.47
CA SER A 209 2.19 10.61 19.56
C SER A 209 0.68 10.61 19.77
N GLU A 210 0.01 11.74 19.51
CA GLU A 210 -1.44 11.91 19.70
C GLU A 210 -1.98 13.13 18.96
N ILE A 211 -3.26 13.10 18.64
CA ILE A 211 -4.05 14.25 18.17
C ILE A 211 -4.62 14.98 19.38
N LEU A 212 -4.55 16.29 19.38
CA LEU A 212 -5.03 17.15 20.43
C LEU A 212 -6.46 17.61 20.14
N PHE A 213 -7.31 17.62 21.18
CA PHE A 213 -8.72 18.02 21.08
C PHE A 213 -9.04 19.08 22.13
N ASP A 214 -10.04 19.90 21.85
CA ASP A 214 -10.69 20.76 22.81
C ASP A 214 -11.82 20.01 23.57
N ASP A 215 -12.46 20.70 24.53
CA ASP A 215 -13.57 20.17 25.33
C ASP A 215 -14.84 19.89 24.52
N ALA A 216 -14.90 20.36 23.27
CA ALA A 216 -16.02 20.18 22.35
C ALA A 216 -15.73 19.10 21.28
N ASP A 217 -14.73 18.23 21.52
CA ASP A 217 -14.30 17.16 20.61
C ASP A 217 -13.89 17.64 19.22
N SER A 218 -13.32 18.87 19.13
CA SER A 218 -12.70 19.37 17.93
C SER A 218 -11.19 19.13 17.95
N ALA A 219 -10.64 18.54 16.87
CA ALA A 219 -9.19 18.44 16.73
C ALA A 219 -8.56 19.83 16.59
N THR A 220 -7.55 20.11 17.42
CA THR A 220 -6.89 21.42 17.54
C THR A 220 -5.42 21.40 17.22
N GLY A 221 -4.86 20.21 16.92
CA GLY A 221 -3.44 20.05 16.60
C GLY A 221 -2.92 18.66 16.86
N ALA A 222 -1.60 18.55 16.94
CA ALA A 222 -0.91 17.30 17.19
C ALA A 222 0.26 17.50 18.18
N ARG A 223 0.53 16.48 19.00
CA ARG A 223 1.72 16.38 19.81
C ARG A 223 2.70 15.41 19.17
N TYR A 224 3.94 15.81 19.06
CA TYR A 224 4.98 14.99 18.43
C TYR A 224 6.28 14.99 19.23
N ARG A 225 7.05 13.91 19.11
CA ARG A 225 8.41 13.82 19.64
C ARG A 225 9.33 14.64 18.77
N ARG A 226 10.22 15.42 19.40
CA ARG A 226 11.22 16.24 18.70
C ARG A 226 12.21 15.36 17.93
N PRO A 227 12.77 15.85 16.81
CA PRO A 227 13.82 15.13 16.08
C PRO A 227 15.06 14.81 16.90
N ASP A 228 15.44 15.69 17.84
CA ASP A 228 16.57 15.51 18.77
C ASP A 228 16.29 14.53 19.91
N LEU A 229 15.07 13.98 19.98
CA LEU A 229 14.61 13.01 20.97
C LEU A 229 14.57 13.53 22.42
N THR A 230 14.77 14.84 22.66
CA THR A 230 14.87 15.44 24.00
C THR A 230 13.52 15.70 24.66
N GLY A 231 12.40 15.61 23.91
CA GLY A 231 11.07 15.88 24.47
C GLY A 231 9.98 15.90 23.41
N PHE A 232 8.87 16.54 23.77
CA PHE A 232 7.70 16.69 22.91
C PHE A 232 7.43 18.17 22.64
N ASP A 233 6.92 18.43 21.44
CA ASP A 233 6.33 19.70 21.05
C ASP A 233 4.89 19.50 20.58
N THR A 234 4.19 20.61 20.41
CA THR A 234 2.84 20.64 19.88
C THR A 234 2.79 21.61 18.71
N VAL A 235 1.93 21.31 17.73
CA VAL A 235 1.56 22.21 16.65
C VAL A 235 0.04 22.35 16.63
N ARG A 236 -0.47 23.56 16.43
CA ARG A 236 -1.89 23.87 16.43
C ARG A 236 -2.44 23.98 15.01
N ALA A 237 -3.63 23.39 14.79
CA ALA A 237 -4.43 23.58 13.60
C ALA A 237 -5.57 24.53 13.90
N ARG A 238 -5.69 25.61 13.13
CA ARG A 238 -6.81 26.55 13.26
C ARG A 238 -8.08 26.08 12.57
N ARG A 239 -7.94 25.22 11.54
CA ARG A 239 -9.08 24.70 10.75
C ARG A 239 -9.21 23.20 10.93
N GLU A 240 -8.26 22.39 10.40
CA GLU A 240 -8.37 20.93 10.47
C GLU A 240 -7.00 20.27 10.70
N VAL A 241 -7.03 19.08 11.32
CA VAL A 241 -5.94 18.10 11.34
C VAL A 241 -6.28 17.01 10.31
N ILE A 242 -5.31 16.65 9.46
CA ILE A 242 -5.46 15.64 8.41
C ILE A 242 -4.45 14.53 8.67
N VAL A 243 -4.92 13.34 9.01
CA VAL A 243 -4.08 12.16 9.27
C VAL A 243 -3.83 11.40 7.96
N SER A 244 -2.56 11.10 7.69
CA SER A 244 -2.09 10.40 6.49
C SER A 244 -0.90 9.49 6.81
N THR A 245 -1.02 8.70 7.91
CA THR A 245 0.07 7.88 8.45
C THR A 245 0.05 6.43 7.95
N GLY A 246 -0.87 6.11 7.03
CA GLY A 246 -0.98 4.80 6.38
C GLY A 246 -1.78 3.78 7.17
N ALA A 247 -2.10 2.64 6.53
CA ALA A 247 -3.05 1.66 7.04
C ALA A 247 -2.69 1.03 8.40
N ILE A 248 -1.44 1.10 8.85
CA ILE A 248 -1.02 0.55 10.14
C ILE A 248 -0.96 1.64 11.22
N ASP A 249 -0.36 2.79 10.94
CA ASP A 249 -0.21 3.84 11.97
C ASP A 249 -1.42 4.76 12.09
N THR A 250 -2.27 4.88 11.06
CA THR A 250 -3.51 5.66 11.17
C THR A 250 -4.45 5.11 12.25
N PRO A 251 -4.84 3.83 12.24
CA PRO A 251 -5.65 3.29 13.33
C PRO A 251 -4.93 3.32 14.69
N LYS A 252 -3.62 3.11 14.72
CA LYS A 252 -2.81 3.25 15.95
C LYS A 252 -2.92 4.67 16.52
N LEU A 253 -2.72 5.70 15.70
CA LEU A 253 -2.79 7.10 16.13
C LEU A 253 -4.19 7.50 16.59
N LEU A 254 -5.24 7.05 15.87
CA LEU A 254 -6.62 7.27 16.29
C LEU A 254 -6.89 6.64 17.67
N MET A 255 -6.49 5.39 17.88
CA MET A 255 -6.65 4.70 19.17
C MET A 255 -5.87 5.39 20.30
N LEU A 256 -4.63 5.80 20.08
CA LEU A 256 -3.83 6.56 21.05
C LEU A 256 -4.48 7.91 21.40
N SER A 257 -5.28 8.46 20.50
CA SER A 257 -6.03 9.71 20.68
C SER A 257 -7.46 9.50 21.25
N GLY A 258 -7.79 8.27 21.65
CA GLY A 258 -9.07 7.92 22.29
C GLY A 258 -10.21 7.61 21.30
N ILE A 259 -9.91 7.39 20.01
CA ILE A 259 -10.90 7.04 18.97
C ILE A 259 -10.65 5.60 18.53
N GLY A 260 -11.53 4.68 18.91
CA GLY A 260 -11.37 3.26 18.59
C GLY A 260 -12.31 2.36 19.36
N PRO A 261 -12.16 1.03 19.28
CA PRO A 261 -12.99 0.08 20.01
C PRO A 261 -12.91 0.35 21.54
N ALA A 262 -14.02 0.71 22.15
CA ALA A 262 -14.06 1.20 23.52
C ALA A 262 -13.50 0.22 24.56
N GLU A 263 -13.77 -1.08 24.41
CA GLU A 263 -13.24 -2.12 25.29
C GLU A 263 -11.71 -2.15 25.22
N HIS A 264 -11.16 -2.24 24.00
CA HIS A 264 -9.72 -2.25 23.78
C HIS A 264 -9.01 -1.00 24.31
N LEU A 265 -9.62 0.20 24.14
CA LEU A 265 -9.06 1.44 24.68
C LEU A 265 -9.00 1.40 26.23
N ARG A 266 -10.06 0.90 26.87
CA ARG A 266 -10.08 0.75 28.34
C ARG A 266 -9.01 -0.23 28.84
N ASP A 267 -8.83 -1.36 28.13
CA ASP A 267 -7.79 -2.35 28.45
C ASP A 267 -6.38 -1.75 28.36
N MET A 268 -6.17 -0.81 27.41
CA MET A 268 -4.91 -0.06 27.27
C MET A 268 -4.79 1.12 28.26
N GLY A 269 -5.81 1.39 29.07
CA GLY A 269 -5.84 2.53 29.99
C GLY A 269 -5.95 3.89 29.27
N ILE A 270 -6.56 3.91 28.07
CA ILE A 270 -6.79 5.11 27.26
C ILE A 270 -8.25 5.56 27.45
N PRO A 271 -8.49 6.83 27.82
CA PRO A 271 -9.84 7.37 27.89
C PRO A 271 -10.56 7.29 26.53
N VAL A 272 -11.78 6.75 26.54
CA VAL A 272 -12.60 6.65 25.31
C VAL A 272 -13.21 8.00 25.01
N ARG A 273 -12.84 8.57 23.86
CA ARG A 273 -13.46 9.78 23.29
C ARG A 273 -14.61 9.42 22.36
N VAL A 274 -14.33 8.49 21.44
CA VAL A 274 -15.33 7.96 20.51
C VAL A 274 -15.21 6.44 20.48
N ASP A 275 -16.32 5.74 20.73
CA ASP A 275 -16.41 4.32 20.47
C ASP A 275 -16.58 4.09 18.98
N ALA A 276 -15.48 3.66 18.32
CA ALA A 276 -15.40 3.45 16.90
C ALA A 276 -14.84 2.05 16.61
N PRO A 277 -15.68 1.00 16.62
CA PRO A 277 -15.24 -0.40 16.48
C PRO A 277 -14.57 -0.70 15.15
N GLY A 278 -14.80 0.12 14.12
CA GLY A 278 -14.15 0.01 12.82
C GLY A 278 -12.67 0.39 12.82
N VAL A 279 -12.19 1.17 13.81
CA VAL A 279 -10.76 1.58 13.85
C VAL A 279 -9.87 0.36 14.07
N GLY A 280 -8.95 0.14 13.14
CA GLY A 280 -8.04 -0.99 13.12
C GLY A 280 -8.72 -2.33 12.84
N SER A 281 -9.98 -2.36 12.43
CA SER A 281 -10.68 -3.53 11.90
C SER A 281 -10.61 -3.54 10.38
N ASN A 282 -10.97 -4.69 9.77
CA ASN A 282 -11.06 -4.83 8.31
C ASN A 282 -9.71 -4.60 7.59
N LEU A 283 -8.59 -4.96 8.22
CA LEU A 283 -7.30 -4.95 7.53
C LEU A 283 -7.40 -5.85 6.29
N ASP A 284 -7.30 -5.24 5.12
CA ASP A 284 -7.30 -5.86 3.82
C ASP A 284 -5.88 -5.82 3.24
N ASP A 285 -5.45 -6.87 2.54
CA ASP A 285 -4.13 -6.91 1.92
C ASP A 285 -4.11 -7.94 0.80
N HIS A 286 -3.19 -7.81 -0.15
CA HIS A 286 -2.94 -8.81 -1.17
C HIS A 286 -1.96 -9.86 -0.62
N VAL A 287 -2.45 -11.05 -0.31
CA VAL A 287 -1.60 -12.20 0.03
C VAL A 287 -0.93 -12.72 -1.22
N GLU A 288 0.36 -13.06 -1.13
CA GLU A 288 1.21 -13.49 -2.23
C GLU A 288 1.78 -14.88 -1.96
N GLY A 289 1.79 -15.73 -2.99
CA GLY A 289 2.52 -17.00 -3.01
C GLY A 289 3.74 -16.90 -3.91
N LEU A 290 4.48 -17.99 -4.01
CA LEU A 290 5.69 -18.06 -4.81
C LEU A 290 5.76 -19.37 -5.58
N VAL A 291 6.13 -19.31 -6.86
CA VAL A 291 6.68 -20.45 -7.59
C VAL A 291 8.05 -20.03 -8.13
N PHE A 292 9.07 -20.77 -7.76
CA PHE A 292 10.46 -20.36 -7.96
C PHE A 292 11.24 -21.41 -8.74
N TRP A 293 12.00 -20.97 -9.75
CA TRP A 293 12.80 -21.84 -10.63
C TRP A 293 14.28 -21.43 -10.61
N GLU A 294 15.14 -22.44 -10.62
CA GLU A 294 16.52 -22.32 -11.05
C GLU A 294 16.55 -22.05 -12.56
N ALA A 295 17.28 -21.05 -12.99
CA ALA A 295 17.39 -20.73 -14.41
C ALA A 295 18.50 -21.54 -15.09
N ALA A 296 18.17 -22.12 -16.27
CA ALA A 296 19.13 -22.87 -17.11
C ALA A 296 20.12 -21.97 -17.86
N ARG A 297 19.80 -20.66 -17.95
CA ARG A 297 20.62 -19.63 -18.60
C ARG A 297 20.90 -18.50 -17.60
N PRO A 298 21.97 -17.72 -17.79
CA PRO A 298 22.19 -16.53 -16.96
C PRO A 298 21.02 -15.56 -17.03
N MET A 299 20.50 -15.16 -15.88
CA MET A 299 19.52 -14.11 -15.76
C MET A 299 20.18 -12.74 -15.97
N ILE A 300 19.36 -11.71 -16.24
CA ILE A 300 19.84 -10.32 -16.34
C ILE A 300 20.48 -9.88 -15.03
N THR A 301 21.54 -9.07 -15.13
CA THR A 301 22.25 -8.51 -13.98
C THR A 301 21.88 -7.05 -13.69
N THR A 302 21.03 -6.47 -14.52
CA THR A 302 20.54 -5.09 -14.38
C THR A 302 19.08 -5.04 -14.77
N SER A 303 18.28 -4.40 -13.98
CA SER A 303 16.85 -4.19 -14.21
C SER A 303 16.45 -2.80 -13.78
N THR A 304 15.32 -2.32 -14.28
CA THR A 304 14.72 -1.07 -13.82
C THR A 304 14.27 -1.19 -12.36
N GLN A 305 13.62 -2.33 -12.01
CA GLN A 305 13.12 -2.56 -10.65
C GLN A 305 12.89 -4.06 -10.30
N TRP A 306 13.32 -5.00 -11.16
CA TRP A 306 13.33 -6.46 -10.99
C TRP A 306 11.98 -7.17 -11.14
N TRP A 307 10.85 -6.53 -10.93
CA TRP A 307 9.49 -7.03 -11.19
C TRP A 307 8.89 -6.26 -12.36
N GLU A 308 9.16 -6.68 -13.59
CA GLU A 308 8.88 -5.86 -14.77
C GLU A 308 7.63 -6.29 -15.53
N ILE A 309 7.09 -7.48 -15.26
CA ILE A 309 5.90 -8.02 -15.93
C ILE A 309 4.83 -8.40 -14.93
N GLY A 310 3.59 -8.07 -15.27
CA GLY A 310 2.38 -8.51 -14.59
C GLY A 310 1.54 -9.44 -15.44
N LEU A 311 0.83 -10.34 -14.79
CA LEU A 311 -0.18 -11.19 -15.38
C LEU A 311 -1.45 -11.07 -14.55
N PHE A 312 -2.60 -10.93 -15.21
CA PHE A 312 -3.90 -10.92 -14.56
C PHE A 312 -4.76 -12.05 -15.11
N ALA A 313 -5.50 -12.71 -14.23
CA ALA A 313 -6.42 -13.77 -14.60
C ALA A 313 -7.66 -13.75 -13.70
N THR A 314 -8.81 -14.12 -14.27
CA THR A 314 -10.00 -14.49 -13.48
C THR A 314 -9.95 -15.98 -13.20
N THR A 315 -10.14 -16.36 -11.94
CA THR A 315 -10.13 -17.79 -11.55
C THR A 315 -11.48 -18.47 -11.75
N GLU A 316 -12.56 -17.66 -11.75
CA GLU A 316 -13.94 -18.12 -11.95
C GLU A 316 -14.63 -17.30 -13.08
N PRO A 317 -15.51 -17.93 -13.88
CA PRO A 317 -16.27 -17.22 -14.90
C PRO A 317 -17.21 -16.17 -14.29
N GLY A 318 -17.36 -15.02 -14.96
CA GLY A 318 -18.34 -13.99 -14.58
C GLY A 318 -17.86 -12.96 -13.56
N LEU A 319 -16.61 -13.04 -13.12
CA LEU A 319 -16.03 -11.96 -12.30
C LEU A 319 -15.90 -10.67 -13.12
N ALA A 320 -16.27 -9.54 -12.53
CA ALA A 320 -16.21 -8.23 -13.18
C ALA A 320 -14.76 -7.75 -13.41
N GLN A 321 -13.83 -8.24 -12.62
CA GLN A 321 -12.40 -7.92 -12.71
C GLN A 321 -11.57 -9.13 -12.27
N PRO A 322 -10.28 -9.21 -12.69
CA PRO A 322 -9.39 -10.29 -12.27
C PRO A 322 -9.26 -10.36 -10.75
N ASP A 323 -9.29 -11.57 -10.21
CA ASP A 323 -9.10 -11.89 -8.79
C ASP A 323 -7.71 -12.47 -8.48
N LEU A 324 -6.94 -12.77 -9.53
CA LEU A 324 -5.56 -13.24 -9.47
C LEU A 324 -4.65 -12.30 -10.26
N MET A 325 -3.58 -11.85 -9.62
CA MET A 325 -2.44 -11.21 -10.27
C MET A 325 -1.18 -12.05 -10.05
N MET A 326 -0.22 -11.99 -10.94
CA MET A 326 1.13 -12.51 -10.72
C MET A 326 2.14 -11.45 -11.13
N HIS A 327 3.23 -11.38 -10.37
CA HIS A 327 4.42 -10.67 -10.82
C HIS A 327 5.45 -11.68 -11.33
N TYR A 328 6.15 -11.34 -12.40
CA TYR A 328 7.38 -12.02 -12.79
C TYR A 328 8.56 -11.27 -12.19
N GLY A 329 9.35 -11.98 -11.39
CA GLY A 329 10.60 -11.50 -10.80
C GLY A 329 11.81 -12.13 -11.49
N SER A 330 12.72 -11.31 -12.01
CA SER A 330 13.98 -11.74 -12.66
C SER A 330 15.12 -11.98 -11.67
N VAL A 331 14.78 -12.18 -10.41
CA VAL A 331 15.71 -12.44 -9.28
C VAL A 331 15.17 -13.56 -8.40
N PRO A 332 16.02 -14.22 -7.61
CA PRO A 332 15.57 -15.07 -6.51
C PRO A 332 14.75 -14.27 -5.50
N PHE A 333 13.57 -14.80 -5.15
CA PHE A 333 12.67 -14.22 -4.14
C PHE A 333 12.28 -15.33 -3.16
N ASP A 334 13.24 -15.76 -2.36
CA ASP A 334 13.21 -17.02 -1.61
C ASP A 334 13.23 -16.84 -0.08
N MET A 335 13.11 -15.60 0.42
CA MET A 335 13.24 -15.28 1.84
C MET A 335 12.33 -16.12 2.76
N ASN A 336 11.13 -16.47 2.29
CA ASN A 336 10.18 -17.29 3.04
C ASN A 336 10.37 -18.80 2.79
N THR A 337 10.80 -19.21 1.60
CA THR A 337 10.97 -20.62 1.26
C THR A 337 12.24 -21.23 1.84
N VAL A 338 13.37 -20.50 1.82
CA VAL A 338 14.64 -20.92 2.43
C VAL A 338 14.50 -21.24 3.91
N ARG A 339 13.71 -20.44 4.63
CA ARG A 339 13.44 -20.67 6.07
C ARG A 339 12.81 -22.03 6.35
N TRP A 340 12.04 -22.55 5.40
CA TRP A 340 11.39 -23.87 5.46
C TRP A 340 12.21 -24.99 4.78
N GLY A 341 13.46 -24.71 4.42
CA GLY A 341 14.38 -25.71 3.86
C GLY A 341 14.21 -25.99 2.36
N TYR A 342 13.45 -25.16 1.63
CA TYR A 342 13.41 -25.27 0.17
C TYR A 342 14.74 -24.89 -0.45
N PRO A 343 15.13 -25.51 -1.57
CA PRO A 343 16.34 -25.16 -2.29
C PRO A 343 16.33 -23.70 -2.77
N THR A 344 17.51 -23.12 -2.90
CA THR A 344 17.72 -21.78 -3.48
C THR A 344 18.83 -21.77 -4.52
N THR A 345 18.99 -20.66 -5.22
CA THR A 345 20.01 -20.43 -6.26
C THR A 345 20.28 -18.93 -6.38
N ASP A 346 21.49 -18.59 -6.83
CA ASP A 346 21.83 -17.20 -7.20
C ASP A 346 21.39 -16.83 -8.63
N ASN A 347 20.91 -17.81 -9.42
CA ASN A 347 20.51 -17.63 -10.81
C ASN A 347 19.11 -18.22 -11.02
N GLY A 348 18.07 -17.45 -10.76
CA GLY A 348 16.70 -17.91 -10.82
C GLY A 348 15.71 -16.81 -11.13
N PHE A 349 14.47 -17.23 -11.38
CA PHE A 349 13.32 -16.35 -11.59
C PHE A 349 12.08 -16.90 -10.89
N CYS A 350 11.11 -16.05 -10.66
CA CYS A 350 9.88 -16.45 -10.00
C CYS A 350 8.63 -15.90 -10.68
N LEU A 351 7.52 -16.59 -10.44
CA LEU A 351 6.16 -16.07 -10.61
C LEU A 351 5.51 -16.03 -9.24
N THR A 352 4.99 -14.86 -8.85
CA THR A 352 4.39 -14.67 -7.54
C THR A 352 2.90 -14.39 -7.67
N PRO A 353 2.04 -15.46 -7.66
CA PRO A 353 0.60 -15.27 -7.65
C PRO A 353 0.14 -14.57 -6.38
N ASN A 354 -0.79 -13.63 -6.52
CA ASN A 354 -1.41 -12.97 -5.39
C ASN A 354 -2.92 -12.79 -5.59
N VAL A 355 -3.66 -12.79 -4.48
CA VAL A 355 -5.11 -12.62 -4.47
C VAL A 355 -5.43 -11.13 -4.50
N THR A 356 -6.05 -10.65 -5.58
CA THR A 356 -6.42 -9.22 -5.72
C THR A 356 -7.81 -8.89 -5.20
N GLN A 357 -8.65 -9.88 -4.99
CA GLN A 357 -10.01 -9.76 -4.45
C GLN A 357 -10.16 -10.60 -3.17
N GLY A 358 -9.17 -10.46 -2.27
CA GLY A 358 -9.13 -11.22 -1.01
C GLY A 358 -10.39 -11.05 -0.16
N ARG A 359 -10.78 -12.12 0.55
CA ARG A 359 -11.94 -12.15 1.47
C ARG A 359 -11.52 -12.24 2.93
N SER A 360 -10.30 -12.68 3.22
CA SER A 360 -9.74 -12.65 4.57
C SER A 360 -9.64 -11.22 5.08
N ARG A 361 -9.93 -11.01 6.37
CA ARG A 361 -9.86 -9.68 6.99
C ARG A 361 -9.16 -9.75 8.34
N GLY A 362 -8.17 -8.92 8.47
CA GLY A 362 -7.34 -8.82 9.65
C GLY A 362 -7.66 -7.64 10.55
N THR A 363 -6.74 -7.38 11.50
CA THR A 363 -6.86 -6.28 12.46
C THR A 363 -5.52 -5.62 12.74
N VAL A 364 -5.59 -4.34 13.12
CA VAL A 364 -4.51 -3.57 13.76
C VAL A 364 -4.98 -3.16 15.14
N ARG A 365 -4.23 -3.47 16.20
CA ARG A 365 -4.57 -3.14 17.59
C ARG A 365 -3.36 -2.59 18.33
N LEU A 366 -3.58 -1.76 19.34
CA LEU A 366 -2.50 -1.31 20.21
C LEU A 366 -1.89 -2.48 20.98
N ARG A 367 -0.57 -2.45 21.15
CA ARG A 367 0.14 -3.36 22.08
C ARG A 367 0.21 -2.74 23.47
N SER A 368 0.30 -1.43 23.54
CA SER A 368 0.28 -0.61 24.76
C SER A 368 -0.15 0.82 24.42
N ARG A 369 -0.23 1.67 25.45
CA ARG A 369 -0.43 3.13 25.29
C ARG A 369 0.85 3.89 24.91
N ASP A 370 1.99 3.23 24.87
CA ASP A 370 3.23 3.88 24.42
C ASP A 370 3.25 3.98 22.89
N PHE A 371 3.25 5.21 22.37
CA PHE A 371 3.25 5.44 20.92
C PHE A 371 4.47 4.85 20.20
N ARG A 372 5.57 4.52 20.94
CA ARG A 372 6.78 3.92 20.38
C ARG A 372 6.63 2.44 20.11
N ASP A 373 5.70 1.78 20.79
CA ASP A 373 5.47 0.36 20.59
C ASP A 373 4.82 0.13 19.22
N LYS A 374 5.35 -0.85 18.47
CA LYS A 374 4.73 -1.30 17.23
C LYS A 374 3.36 -1.91 17.55
N PRO A 375 2.32 -1.61 16.78
CA PRO A 375 1.00 -2.20 17.01
C PRO A 375 1.02 -3.71 16.76
N ARG A 376 -0.02 -4.39 17.20
CA ARG A 376 -0.32 -5.76 16.82
C ARG A 376 -0.94 -5.74 15.43
N VAL A 377 -0.25 -6.32 14.45
CA VAL A 377 -0.71 -6.45 13.07
C VAL A 377 -1.05 -7.92 12.83
N ASP A 378 -2.31 -8.21 12.65
CA ASP A 378 -2.83 -9.56 12.44
C ASP A 378 -3.60 -9.61 11.10
N PRO A 379 -2.95 -9.95 9.99
CA PRO A 379 -3.58 -9.99 8.66
C PRO A 379 -4.63 -11.09 8.50
N ARG A 380 -4.49 -12.21 9.22
CA ARG A 380 -5.38 -13.38 9.15
C ARG A 380 -5.53 -13.92 7.73
N TYR A 381 -4.44 -14.03 7.00
CA TYR A 381 -4.47 -14.61 5.66
C TYR A 381 -5.08 -16.01 5.68
N PHE A 382 -5.82 -16.35 4.63
CA PHE A 382 -6.53 -17.63 4.46
C PHE A 382 -7.55 -17.93 5.58
N SER A 383 -8.12 -16.88 6.20
CA SER A 383 -9.13 -17.03 7.25
C SER A 383 -10.57 -16.87 6.75
N ASP A 384 -10.76 -16.63 5.48
CA ASP A 384 -12.08 -16.50 4.88
C ASP A 384 -12.82 -17.84 4.97
N PRO A 385 -14.10 -17.84 5.44
CA PRO A 385 -14.82 -19.08 5.75
C PRO A 385 -15.14 -19.93 4.52
N ASP A 386 -15.11 -19.31 3.34
CA ASP A 386 -15.42 -19.99 2.08
C ASP A 386 -14.17 -20.59 1.41
N GLY A 387 -12.95 -20.36 1.94
CA GLY A 387 -11.68 -20.81 1.37
C GLY A 387 -11.40 -20.21 -0.02
N HIS A 388 -11.93 -19.01 -0.30
CA HIS A 388 -11.75 -18.35 -1.59
C HIS A 388 -10.28 -18.01 -1.85
N ASP A 389 -9.59 -17.42 -0.85
CA ASP A 389 -8.22 -16.96 -1.00
C ASP A 389 -7.27 -18.13 -1.29
N GLU A 390 -7.48 -19.27 -0.64
CA GLU A 390 -6.73 -20.51 -0.93
C GLU A 390 -6.98 -21.02 -2.35
N ARG A 391 -8.26 -21.06 -2.80
CA ARG A 391 -8.58 -21.54 -4.16
C ARG A 391 -7.97 -20.66 -5.24
N VAL A 392 -8.00 -19.34 -5.07
CA VAL A 392 -7.36 -18.39 -6.00
C VAL A 392 -5.85 -18.64 -6.05
N MET A 393 -5.21 -18.83 -4.88
CA MET A 393 -3.77 -19.09 -4.80
C MET A 393 -3.38 -20.44 -5.40
N LEU A 394 -4.14 -21.50 -5.17
CA LEU A 394 -3.95 -22.81 -5.81
C LEU A 394 -4.05 -22.71 -7.32
N HIS A 395 -5.05 -21.98 -7.82
CA HIS A 395 -5.16 -21.70 -9.26
C HIS A 395 -3.91 -20.97 -9.76
N GLY A 396 -3.43 -19.97 -9.01
CA GLY A 396 -2.22 -19.19 -9.32
C GLY A 396 -0.97 -20.07 -9.44
N ILE A 397 -0.69 -20.93 -8.46
CA ILE A 397 0.46 -21.87 -8.53
C ILE A 397 0.34 -22.78 -9.76
N ARG A 398 -0.83 -23.34 -10.01
CA ARG A 398 -1.04 -24.23 -11.16
C ARG A 398 -0.91 -23.49 -12.49
N LEU A 399 -1.38 -22.23 -12.56
CA LEU A 399 -1.22 -21.40 -13.75
C LEU A 399 0.26 -21.06 -13.98
N ALA A 400 1.02 -20.69 -12.94
CA ALA A 400 2.45 -20.44 -13.01
C ALA A 400 3.21 -21.66 -13.56
N ARG A 401 2.91 -22.86 -13.06
CA ARG A 401 3.48 -24.12 -13.58
C ARG A 401 3.11 -24.39 -15.04
N ARG A 402 1.84 -24.14 -15.44
CA ARG A 402 1.43 -24.28 -16.85
C ARG A 402 2.19 -23.30 -17.76
N ILE A 403 2.44 -22.07 -17.31
CA ILE A 403 3.26 -21.08 -18.03
C ILE A 403 4.70 -21.58 -18.15
N ALA A 404 5.32 -22.01 -17.06
CA ALA A 404 6.70 -22.49 -17.05
C ALA A 404 6.91 -23.76 -17.92
N ALA A 405 5.88 -24.57 -18.10
CA ALA A 405 5.91 -25.77 -18.94
C ALA A 405 5.84 -25.49 -20.46
N GLN A 406 5.57 -24.24 -20.88
CA GLN A 406 5.47 -23.89 -22.30
C GLN A 406 6.84 -23.91 -23.00
N PRO A 407 6.89 -24.19 -24.30
CA PRO A 407 8.14 -24.28 -25.06
C PRO A 407 9.04 -23.05 -24.91
N ALA A 408 8.50 -21.85 -24.88
CA ALA A 408 9.24 -20.60 -24.73
C ALA A 408 10.05 -20.52 -23.42
N LEU A 409 9.52 -21.08 -22.32
CA LEU A 409 10.21 -21.07 -21.02
C LEU A 409 11.06 -22.34 -20.76
N ARG A 410 10.93 -23.38 -21.57
CA ARG A 410 11.69 -24.64 -21.39
C ARG A 410 13.20 -24.44 -21.43
N GLU A 411 13.68 -23.44 -22.16
CA GLU A 411 15.10 -23.09 -22.24
C GLU A 411 15.58 -22.26 -21.05
N TRP A 412 14.66 -21.74 -20.23
CA TRP A 412 14.94 -20.92 -19.07
C TRP A 412 14.76 -21.67 -17.74
N ALA A 413 13.72 -22.47 -17.60
CA ALA A 413 13.40 -23.20 -16.38
C ALA A 413 14.18 -24.53 -16.33
N ALA A 414 15.24 -24.60 -15.54
CA ALA A 414 16.00 -25.83 -15.32
C ALA A 414 15.29 -26.76 -14.36
N ARG A 415 14.86 -26.24 -13.22
CA ARG A 415 14.24 -26.99 -12.13
C ARG A 415 13.38 -26.07 -11.29
N GLU A 416 12.17 -26.54 -10.92
CA GLU A 416 11.36 -25.88 -9.90
C GLU A 416 11.95 -26.14 -8.52
N LEU A 417 12.23 -25.09 -7.76
CA LEU A 417 12.83 -25.13 -6.43
C LEU A 417 11.78 -25.07 -5.33
N ALA A 418 10.72 -24.27 -5.53
CA ALA A 418 9.61 -24.13 -4.60
C ALA A 418 8.28 -23.88 -5.36
N PRO A 419 7.18 -24.54 -4.99
CA PRO A 419 7.05 -25.60 -3.97
C PRO A 419 7.80 -26.91 -4.27
N GLY A 420 8.35 -27.06 -5.48
CA GLY A 420 9.04 -28.24 -5.95
C GLY A 420 8.13 -29.21 -6.71
N PRO A 421 8.70 -30.03 -7.62
CA PRO A 421 7.90 -30.85 -8.55
C PRO A 421 7.09 -31.96 -7.88
N ASP A 422 7.44 -32.33 -6.66
CA ASP A 422 6.77 -33.41 -5.91
C ASP A 422 5.48 -32.93 -5.21
N ALA A 423 5.33 -31.63 -4.94
CA ALA A 423 4.13 -31.06 -4.36
C ALA A 423 3.05 -30.87 -5.44
N VAL A 424 2.17 -31.87 -5.62
CA VAL A 424 1.16 -31.89 -6.69
C VAL A 424 -0.28 -31.85 -6.18
N GLY A 425 -0.53 -32.39 -4.98
CA GLY A 425 -1.85 -32.42 -4.35
C GLY A 425 -2.27 -31.06 -3.79
N ASP A 426 -3.58 -30.86 -3.65
CA ASP A 426 -4.12 -29.62 -3.10
C ASP A 426 -3.66 -29.41 -1.65
N ASP A 427 -3.72 -30.43 -0.83
CA ASP A 427 -3.33 -30.36 0.58
C ASP A 427 -1.85 -30.00 0.73
N GLU A 428 -0.97 -30.54 -0.13
CA GLU A 428 0.47 -30.23 -0.12
C GLU A 428 0.73 -28.77 -0.53
N LEU A 429 0.01 -28.30 -1.55
CA LEU A 429 0.15 -26.92 -2.03
C LEU A 429 -0.45 -25.91 -1.02
N VAL A 430 -1.54 -26.25 -0.36
CA VAL A 430 -2.12 -25.42 0.72
C VAL A 430 -1.15 -25.34 1.90
N ASP A 431 -0.59 -26.46 2.35
CA ASP A 431 0.42 -26.49 3.42
C ASP A 431 1.67 -25.68 3.04
N TYR A 432 2.11 -25.77 1.77
CA TYR A 432 3.17 -24.91 1.24
C TYR A 432 2.80 -23.42 1.32
N LEU A 433 1.63 -23.02 0.82
CA LEU A 433 1.15 -21.65 0.85
C LEU A 433 1.08 -21.11 2.27
N HIS A 434 0.50 -21.87 3.20
CA HIS A 434 0.36 -21.47 4.60
C HIS A 434 1.71 -21.17 5.25
N ARG A 435 2.75 -21.93 4.93
CA ARG A 435 4.10 -21.76 5.50
C ARG A 435 4.93 -20.69 4.82
N THR A 436 4.71 -20.44 3.52
CA THR A 436 5.63 -19.64 2.70
C THR A 436 5.04 -18.37 2.11
N HIS A 437 3.72 -18.11 2.28
CA HIS A 437 3.11 -16.90 1.73
C HIS A 437 3.81 -15.62 2.19
N ASN A 438 3.66 -14.58 1.41
CA ASN A 438 4.14 -13.24 1.69
C ASN A 438 2.98 -12.23 1.58
N THR A 439 3.26 -10.97 1.84
CA THR A 439 2.40 -9.83 1.49
C THR A 439 2.96 -9.15 0.26
N VAL A 440 2.09 -8.60 -0.60
CA VAL A 440 2.51 -7.65 -1.65
C VAL A 440 2.71 -6.23 -1.06
N TYR A 441 2.65 -6.11 0.28
CA TYR A 441 2.83 -4.86 1.02
C TYR A 441 1.74 -3.81 0.72
N HIS A 442 0.48 -4.24 0.58
CA HIS A 442 -0.68 -3.40 0.25
C HIS A 442 -1.72 -3.26 1.37
N PRO A 443 -1.36 -3.17 2.67
CA PRO A 443 -2.37 -3.09 3.73
C PRO A 443 -3.26 -1.86 3.55
N ALA A 444 -4.58 -2.06 3.75
CA ALA A 444 -5.61 -1.04 3.51
C ALA A 444 -6.84 -1.22 4.44
N ALA A 445 -7.78 -0.29 4.35
CA ALA A 445 -9.16 -0.37 4.87
C ALA A 445 -9.32 -0.42 6.40
N THR A 446 -8.29 -0.08 7.17
CA THR A 446 -8.27 -0.14 8.64
C THR A 446 -8.95 1.04 9.36
N ALA A 447 -9.41 2.04 8.61
CA ALA A 447 -10.25 3.14 9.07
C ALA A 447 -11.17 3.57 7.93
N ARG A 448 -11.90 2.60 7.35
CA ARG A 448 -12.60 2.75 6.09
C ARG A 448 -13.68 3.83 6.10
N MET A 449 -13.86 4.47 4.95
CA MET A 449 -15.03 5.30 4.70
C MET A 449 -16.26 4.42 4.38
N GLY A 450 -17.45 4.95 4.57
CA GLY A 450 -18.69 4.27 4.26
C GLY A 450 -19.91 5.11 4.55
N ALA A 451 -21.10 4.47 4.51
CA ALA A 451 -22.35 5.14 4.77
C ALA A 451 -22.40 5.75 6.20
N PRO A 452 -23.14 6.85 6.39
CA PRO A 452 -23.27 7.51 7.70
C PRO A 452 -23.79 6.60 8.81
N ASP A 453 -24.67 5.67 8.49
CA ASP A 453 -25.32 4.71 9.39
C ASP A 453 -24.57 3.38 9.53
N ASP A 454 -23.48 3.16 8.78
CA ASP A 454 -22.64 2.00 8.95
C ASP A 454 -21.80 2.13 10.24
N PRO A 455 -22.00 1.26 11.25
CA PRO A 455 -21.28 1.34 12.53
C PRO A 455 -19.79 1.00 12.42
N LEU A 456 -19.37 0.31 11.34
CA LEU A 456 -17.97 -0.05 11.09
C LEU A 456 -17.26 0.96 10.18
N ALA A 457 -17.97 1.91 9.56
CA ALA A 457 -17.35 3.02 8.85
C ALA A 457 -16.81 4.04 9.83
N VAL A 458 -15.50 4.23 9.85
CA VAL A 458 -14.80 5.23 10.67
C VAL A 458 -14.96 6.63 10.10
N LEU A 459 -15.03 6.73 8.78
CA LEU A 459 -15.06 7.97 8.03
C LEU A 459 -16.39 8.11 7.26
N ASP A 460 -16.85 9.35 7.13
CA ASP A 460 -17.87 9.68 6.14
C ASP A 460 -17.25 9.79 4.72
N PRO A 461 -18.08 9.92 3.64
CA PRO A 461 -17.58 10.08 2.28
C PRO A 461 -16.76 11.36 2.03
N HIS A 462 -16.77 12.31 2.98
CA HIS A 462 -15.88 13.49 2.94
C HIS A 462 -14.55 13.24 3.69
N LEU A 463 -14.25 11.98 4.05
CA LEU A 463 -13.06 11.57 4.81
C LEU A 463 -13.01 12.12 6.25
N ARG A 464 -14.09 12.65 6.79
CA ARG A 464 -14.17 13.16 8.16
C ARG A 464 -14.33 12.01 9.14
N VAL A 465 -13.57 12.03 10.23
CA VAL A 465 -13.70 11.04 11.31
C VAL A 465 -15.04 11.26 12.03
N LYS A 466 -15.87 10.21 12.07
CA LYS A 466 -17.19 10.26 12.72
C LYS A 466 -17.05 10.47 14.23
N GLY A 467 -17.92 11.28 14.81
CA GLY A 467 -17.95 11.54 16.25
C GLY A 467 -17.04 12.66 16.76
N VAL A 468 -16.17 13.22 15.91
CA VAL A 468 -15.33 14.39 16.23
C VAL A 468 -15.40 15.43 15.12
N ARG A 469 -14.88 16.62 15.39
CA ARG A 469 -14.81 17.72 14.42
C ARG A 469 -13.38 18.02 14.01
N ASN A 470 -13.21 18.62 12.84
CA ASN A 470 -11.92 19.12 12.33
C ASN A 470 -10.83 18.05 12.22
N LEU A 471 -11.22 16.78 12.00
CA LEU A 471 -10.31 15.66 11.81
C LEU A 471 -10.71 14.88 10.56
N ARG A 472 -9.74 14.67 9.66
CA ARG A 472 -9.88 13.80 8.47
C ARG A 472 -8.77 12.75 8.44
N VAL A 473 -9.03 11.69 7.69
CA VAL A 473 -8.05 10.67 7.32
C VAL A 473 -7.99 10.54 5.80
N VAL A 474 -6.79 10.56 5.23
CA VAL A 474 -6.58 10.29 3.80
C VAL A 474 -5.30 9.49 3.56
N ASP A 475 -5.44 8.21 3.46
CA ASP A 475 -4.42 7.22 3.08
C ASP A 475 -5.10 5.88 2.79
N ALA A 476 -4.33 4.80 2.70
CA ALA A 476 -4.87 3.47 2.44
C ALA A 476 -5.86 2.99 3.53
N ALA A 477 -5.77 3.50 4.78
CA ALA A 477 -6.72 3.14 5.84
C ALA A 477 -8.16 3.55 5.50
N ALA A 478 -8.32 4.65 4.73
CA ALA A 478 -9.62 5.22 4.38
C ALA A 478 -10.37 4.45 3.29
N MET A 479 -9.70 3.57 2.54
CA MET A 479 -10.33 2.78 1.47
C MET A 479 -11.44 1.90 2.03
N PRO A 480 -12.61 1.77 1.37
CA PRO A 480 -13.64 0.79 1.74
C PRO A 480 -13.15 -0.65 1.59
N LYS A 481 -12.39 -0.90 0.51
CA LYS A 481 -11.78 -2.16 0.10
C LYS A 481 -10.52 -1.86 -0.71
N LEU A 482 -9.54 -2.75 -0.66
CA LEU A 482 -8.35 -2.66 -1.49
C LEU A 482 -8.71 -2.82 -2.98
N PRO A 483 -8.23 -1.94 -3.89
CA PRO A 483 -8.43 -2.13 -5.34
C PRO A 483 -7.67 -3.36 -5.85
N ALA A 484 -8.15 -3.99 -6.93
CA ALA A 484 -7.56 -5.18 -7.54
C ALA A 484 -6.17 -4.97 -8.21
N VAL A 485 -5.49 -3.90 -7.85
CA VAL A 485 -4.18 -3.48 -8.39
C VAL A 485 -3.33 -2.84 -7.29
N ASN A 486 -2.06 -2.58 -7.57
CA ASN A 486 -1.17 -1.84 -6.68
C ASN A 486 -1.77 -0.47 -6.31
N PRO A 487 -1.96 -0.14 -5.01
CA PRO A 487 -2.84 0.96 -4.60
C PRO A 487 -2.21 2.36 -4.62
N ASN A 488 -0.90 2.52 -4.88
CA ASN A 488 -0.20 3.78 -4.63
C ASN A 488 -0.76 4.96 -5.45
N ILE A 489 -1.04 4.77 -6.74
CA ILE A 489 -1.66 5.80 -7.61
C ILE A 489 -3.06 6.16 -7.09
N THR A 490 -3.83 5.17 -6.66
CA THR A 490 -5.14 5.39 -6.03
C THR A 490 -5.03 6.26 -4.78
N ILE A 491 -4.04 5.99 -3.91
CA ILE A 491 -3.81 6.76 -2.68
C ILE A 491 -3.44 8.22 -2.99
N MET A 492 -2.58 8.44 -3.96
CA MET A 492 -2.22 9.80 -4.39
C MET A 492 -3.44 10.54 -4.97
N ALA A 493 -4.27 9.87 -5.78
CA ALA A 493 -5.51 10.44 -6.32
C ALA A 493 -6.54 10.75 -5.21
N MET A 494 -6.60 9.92 -4.16
CA MET A 494 -7.39 10.23 -2.96
C MET A 494 -6.88 11.50 -2.28
N GLY A 495 -5.57 11.72 -2.24
CA GLY A 495 -4.96 12.96 -1.74
C GLY A 495 -5.37 14.20 -2.53
N GLU A 496 -5.39 14.11 -3.88
CA GLU A 496 -5.89 15.17 -4.76
C GLU A 496 -7.36 15.52 -4.46
N LYS A 497 -8.20 14.50 -4.36
CA LYS A 497 -9.63 14.67 -4.04
C LYS A 497 -9.84 15.21 -2.64
N CYS A 498 -9.10 14.73 -1.65
CA CYS A 498 -9.16 15.21 -0.27
C CYS A 498 -8.88 16.73 -0.20
N ALA A 499 -7.87 17.21 -0.91
CA ALA A 499 -7.57 18.64 -0.93
C ALA A 499 -8.73 19.48 -1.47
N ASP A 500 -9.42 19.00 -2.52
CA ASP A 500 -10.60 19.68 -3.06
C ASP A 500 -11.78 19.63 -2.09
N LEU A 501 -11.99 18.50 -1.38
CA LEU A 501 -13.02 18.37 -0.32
C LEU A 501 -12.75 19.32 0.85
N VAL A 502 -11.49 19.49 1.25
CA VAL A 502 -11.08 20.44 2.30
C VAL A 502 -11.31 21.88 1.85
N LYS A 503 -10.87 22.25 0.63
CA LYS A 503 -11.11 23.59 0.06
C LYS A 503 -12.59 23.92 -0.05
N ALA A 504 -13.43 22.94 -0.42
CA ALA A 504 -14.90 23.13 -0.52
C ALA A 504 -15.57 23.35 0.85
N ALA A 505 -15.08 22.68 1.91
CA ALA A 505 -15.60 22.82 3.26
C ALA A 505 -15.20 24.15 3.95
N ALA A 506 -14.14 24.81 3.46
CA ALA A 506 -13.64 26.08 4.00
C ALA A 506 -14.33 27.31 3.40
N ARG A 507 -15.16 27.15 2.37
CA ARG A 507 -15.98 28.21 1.73
C ARG A 507 -17.32 28.35 2.41
#